data_5ffde505814e1dee037c65501590cb5d
#
_entry.id   5ffde505814e1dee037c65501590cb5d
#
_cell.length_a   1.000
_cell.length_b   1.000
_cell.length_c   1.000
_cell.angle_alpha   90.00
_cell.angle_beta   90.00
_cell.angle_gamma   90.00
#
_symmetry.space_group_name_H-M   'P 1'
#
loop_
_entity.id
_entity.type
_entity.pdbx_description
1 polymer ?
#
loop_
_entity_poly.entity_id
_entity_poly.type
_entity_poly.pdbx_seq_one_letter_code
_entity_poly.pdbx_strand_id
1 'polypeptide(L)'
;PDYQKRHTDRGKLLPRERINTLIDEGSPFLEIGQFAAYNVYKEEVPAAGVIAGIGRVSGTECMIIANDATVKGGTYFPLTVKKHLRAQEIAMANRLPCIYLVDSGGANLPQQDEVFPDRDHFGRIFYNQARMSADDIPQIAVVMGLCTAGGAYVPAMADESIIVRNQGTIFLAGPPLVKAATGEVVSAEDL
;
A
#
# COMPACT_ATOMS: atom_id res chain seq x y z
N PRO A 1 -14.08 -14.33 -2.59
CA PRO A 1 -14.66 -14.77 -1.32
C PRO A 1 -13.63 -15.44 -0.42
N ASP A 2 -12.84 -16.43 -0.90
CA ASP A 2 -11.93 -17.20 -0.05
C ASP A 2 -10.75 -16.39 0.48
N TYR A 3 -10.19 -15.48 -0.32
CA TYR A 3 -9.07 -14.62 0.09
C TYR A 3 -9.50 -13.59 1.13
N GLN A 4 -10.68 -13.00 0.97
CA GLN A 4 -11.26 -12.07 1.95
C GLN A 4 -11.52 -12.78 3.27
N LYS A 5 -12.15 -13.98 3.22
CA LYS A 5 -12.40 -14.78 4.41
C LYS A 5 -11.11 -15.12 5.16
N ARG A 6 -10.07 -15.61 4.46
CA ARG A 6 -8.76 -15.88 5.08
C ARG A 6 -8.12 -14.63 5.70
N HIS A 7 -8.35 -13.45 5.11
CA HIS A 7 -7.85 -12.19 5.61
C HIS A 7 -8.56 -11.81 6.93
N THR A 8 -9.89 -11.86 6.94
CA THR A 8 -10.69 -11.52 8.13
C THR A 8 -10.57 -12.56 9.25
N ASP A 9 -10.41 -13.86 8.92
CA ASP A 9 -10.17 -14.93 9.91
C ASP A 9 -8.85 -14.71 10.68
N ARG A 10 -7.92 -13.90 10.16
CA ARG A 10 -6.68 -13.46 10.85
C ARG A 10 -6.87 -12.20 11.69
N GLY A 11 -8.10 -11.73 11.88
CA GLY A 11 -8.40 -10.52 12.63
C GLY A 11 -8.07 -9.22 11.88
N LYS A 12 -7.86 -9.27 10.56
CA LYS A 12 -7.55 -8.08 9.75
C LYS A 12 -8.81 -7.49 9.14
N LEU A 13 -8.92 -6.17 9.17
CA LEU A 13 -9.95 -5.43 8.44
C LEU A 13 -9.64 -5.38 6.95
N LEU A 14 -10.68 -5.40 6.11
CA LEU A 14 -10.58 -5.13 4.68
C LEU A 14 -10.17 -3.65 4.43
N PRO A 15 -9.58 -3.30 3.28
CA PRO A 15 -9.04 -1.96 3.07
C PRO A 15 -10.08 -0.84 3.22
N ARG A 16 -11.31 -1.02 2.73
CA ARG A 16 -12.38 -0.02 2.92
C ARG A 16 -12.84 0.08 4.37
N GLU A 17 -12.83 -1.02 5.12
CA GLU A 17 -13.13 -1.01 6.56
C GLU A 17 -12.04 -0.24 7.33
N ARG A 18 -10.76 -0.44 6.97
CA ARG A 18 -9.63 0.32 7.54
C ARG A 18 -9.81 1.82 7.31
N ILE A 19 -10.17 2.21 6.09
CA ILE A 19 -10.42 3.63 5.74
C ILE A 19 -11.62 4.17 6.52
N ASN A 20 -12.73 3.44 6.56
CA ASN A 20 -13.93 3.88 7.29
C ASN A 20 -13.69 4.03 8.80
N THR A 21 -12.78 3.24 9.37
CA THR A 21 -12.39 3.35 10.79
C THR A 21 -11.43 4.52 11.02
N LEU A 22 -10.64 4.89 10.01
CA LEU A 22 -9.63 5.95 10.11
C LEU A 22 -10.23 7.36 9.95
N ILE A 23 -11.17 7.53 9.02
CA ILE A 23 -11.76 8.84 8.73
C ILE A 23 -12.69 9.30 9.85
N ASP A 24 -12.84 10.61 9.99
CA ASP A 24 -13.74 11.21 10.97
C ASP A 24 -15.18 10.72 10.76
N GLU A 25 -15.88 10.45 11.86
CA GLU A 25 -17.26 9.97 11.83
C GLU A 25 -18.16 10.92 11.03
N GLY A 26 -18.95 10.35 10.12
CA GLY A 26 -19.85 11.10 9.24
C GLY A 26 -19.17 11.90 8.13
N SER A 27 -17.82 11.86 8.01
CA SER A 27 -17.14 12.51 6.90
C SER A 27 -17.18 11.66 5.62
N PRO A 28 -17.27 12.28 4.43
CA PRO A 28 -17.25 11.54 3.18
C PRO A 28 -15.84 11.03 2.85
N PHE A 29 -15.79 9.94 2.08
CA PHE A 29 -14.56 9.47 1.43
C PHE A 29 -14.71 9.60 -0.10
N LEU A 30 -13.90 10.45 -0.71
CA LEU A 30 -13.86 10.63 -2.17
C LEU A 30 -12.89 9.60 -2.76
N GLU A 31 -13.38 8.39 -3.05
CA GLU A 31 -12.58 7.33 -3.66
C GLU A 31 -12.29 7.64 -5.12
N ILE A 32 -11.03 7.50 -5.54
CA ILE A 32 -10.56 7.68 -6.91
C ILE A 32 -10.29 6.33 -7.57
N GLY A 33 -10.58 6.21 -8.87
CA GLY A 33 -10.25 5.03 -9.67
C GLY A 33 -10.86 3.72 -9.16
N GLN A 34 -12.11 3.71 -8.74
CA GLN A 34 -12.82 2.50 -8.26
C GLN A 34 -12.82 1.36 -9.27
N PHE A 35 -12.88 1.69 -10.57
CA PHE A 35 -12.90 0.73 -11.66
C PHE A 35 -11.52 0.53 -12.32
N ALA A 36 -10.45 1.02 -11.71
CA ALA A 36 -9.09 0.80 -12.21
C ALA A 36 -8.82 -0.70 -12.34
N ALA A 37 -8.19 -1.11 -13.45
CA ALA A 37 -7.89 -2.49 -13.83
C ALA A 37 -9.10 -3.39 -14.14
N TYR A 38 -10.31 -2.86 -14.22
CA TYR A 38 -11.48 -3.66 -14.58
C TYR A 38 -11.32 -4.29 -15.99
N ASN A 39 -11.36 -5.61 -16.06
CA ASN A 39 -11.18 -6.41 -17.30
C ASN A 39 -9.88 -6.14 -18.07
N VAL A 40 -8.82 -5.66 -17.40
CA VAL A 40 -7.52 -5.41 -18.07
C VAL A 40 -6.60 -6.61 -17.99
N TYR A 41 -6.57 -7.30 -16.87
CA TYR A 41 -5.72 -8.48 -16.67
C TYR A 41 -6.52 -9.76 -16.83
N LYS A 42 -5.81 -10.89 -17.08
CA LYS A 42 -6.44 -12.23 -17.13
C LYS A 42 -7.09 -12.63 -15.81
N GLU A 43 -6.57 -12.11 -14.71
CA GLU A 43 -7.04 -12.30 -13.35
C GLU A 43 -7.78 -11.05 -12.87
N GLU A 44 -8.67 -11.23 -11.90
CA GLU A 44 -9.38 -10.11 -11.29
C GLU A 44 -8.43 -9.32 -10.37
N VAL A 45 -8.29 -8.03 -10.65
CA VAL A 45 -7.52 -7.07 -9.86
C VAL A 45 -8.44 -5.87 -9.55
N PRO A 46 -9.45 -6.05 -8.70
CA PRO A 46 -10.42 -5.00 -8.42
C PRO A 46 -9.77 -3.75 -7.85
N ALA A 47 -10.21 -2.60 -8.31
CA ALA A 47 -9.68 -1.28 -7.95
C ALA A 47 -8.15 -1.17 -8.11
N ALA A 48 -7.55 -1.97 -9.02
CA ALA A 48 -6.11 -2.12 -9.20
C ALA A 48 -5.36 -2.57 -7.93
N GLY A 49 -6.01 -3.32 -7.02
CA GLY A 49 -5.39 -3.84 -5.79
C GLY A 49 -5.05 -2.78 -4.74
N VAL A 50 -5.51 -1.54 -4.93
CA VAL A 50 -5.29 -0.44 -3.97
C VAL A 50 -6.50 0.49 -3.93
N ILE A 51 -6.96 0.81 -2.73
CA ILE A 51 -8.00 1.82 -2.52
C ILE A 51 -7.32 3.15 -2.26
N ALA A 52 -7.68 4.17 -3.02
CA ALA A 52 -7.13 5.51 -2.86
C ALA A 52 -8.24 6.57 -2.91
N GLY A 53 -8.09 7.62 -2.13
CA GLY A 53 -9.06 8.70 -2.10
C GLY A 53 -8.76 9.76 -1.05
N ILE A 54 -9.59 10.78 -1.00
CA ILE A 54 -9.50 11.86 -0.03
C ILE A 54 -10.52 11.63 1.07
N GLY A 55 -10.07 11.65 2.31
CA GLY A 55 -10.90 11.56 3.51
C GLY A 55 -10.40 12.50 4.58
N ARG A 56 -11.27 12.87 5.52
CA ARG A 56 -10.89 13.74 6.64
C ARG A 56 -10.47 12.90 7.83
N VAL A 57 -9.29 13.17 8.37
CA VAL A 57 -8.72 12.51 9.56
C VAL A 57 -8.33 13.57 10.57
N SER A 58 -8.93 13.50 11.76
CA SER A 58 -8.72 14.49 12.83
C SER A 58 -8.89 15.94 12.36
N GLY A 59 -9.93 16.19 11.55
CA GLY A 59 -10.26 17.51 11.01
C GLY A 59 -9.47 17.93 9.77
N THR A 60 -8.47 17.14 9.33
CA THR A 60 -7.60 17.47 8.20
C THR A 60 -7.92 16.58 6.99
N GLU A 61 -8.08 17.15 5.82
CA GLU A 61 -8.20 16.40 4.56
C GLU A 61 -6.87 15.75 4.21
N CYS A 62 -6.90 14.43 4.00
CA CYS A 62 -5.73 13.62 3.69
C CYS A 62 -5.95 12.77 2.45
N MET A 63 -4.90 12.53 1.69
CA MET A 63 -4.88 11.46 0.70
C MET A 63 -4.61 10.14 1.44
N ILE A 64 -5.54 9.20 1.35
CA ILE A 64 -5.44 7.87 1.97
C ILE A 64 -5.22 6.84 0.87
N ILE A 65 -4.20 5.99 1.04
CA ILE A 65 -3.83 4.94 0.08
C ILE A 65 -3.71 3.63 0.86
N ALA A 66 -4.61 2.68 0.60
CA ALA A 66 -4.69 1.41 1.31
C ALA A 66 -4.50 0.23 0.36
N ASN A 67 -3.49 -0.61 0.61
CA ASN A 67 -3.31 -1.84 -0.15
C ASN A 67 -4.42 -2.85 0.14
N ASP A 68 -4.87 -3.56 -0.88
CA ASP A 68 -5.78 -4.70 -0.75
C ASP A 68 -4.98 -6.02 -0.76
N ALA A 69 -4.61 -6.50 0.41
CA ALA A 69 -3.88 -7.77 0.55
C ALA A 69 -4.69 -8.99 0.11
N THR A 70 -6.01 -8.86 -0.07
CA THR A 70 -6.86 -9.94 -0.62
C THR A 70 -6.71 -10.08 -2.13
N VAL A 71 -6.13 -9.08 -2.79
CA VAL A 71 -5.80 -9.07 -4.21
C VAL A 71 -4.31 -9.39 -4.38
N LYS A 72 -4.00 -10.65 -4.68
CA LYS A 72 -2.62 -11.12 -4.93
C LYS A 72 -1.60 -10.71 -3.85
N GLY A 73 -2.01 -10.74 -2.57
CA GLY A 73 -1.14 -10.36 -1.47
C GLY A 73 -0.78 -8.87 -1.42
N GLY A 74 -1.58 -8.01 -2.01
CA GLY A 74 -1.30 -6.57 -2.09
C GLY A 74 -0.13 -6.20 -3.00
N THR A 75 0.22 -7.08 -3.97
CA THR A 75 1.30 -6.81 -4.92
C THR A 75 0.90 -5.74 -5.94
N TYR A 76 1.89 -4.98 -6.39
CA TYR A 76 1.71 -3.88 -7.34
C TYR A 76 1.78 -4.38 -8.79
N PHE A 77 0.66 -4.31 -9.48
CA PHE A 77 0.53 -4.42 -10.93
C PHE A 77 0.87 -3.07 -11.59
N PRO A 78 1.07 -3.01 -12.92
CA PRO A 78 1.32 -1.74 -13.60
C PRO A 78 0.23 -0.68 -13.32
N LEU A 79 -1.05 -1.07 -13.32
CA LEU A 79 -2.14 -0.14 -12.99
C LEU A 79 -2.26 0.20 -11.51
N THR A 80 -1.77 -0.66 -10.61
CA THR A 80 -1.64 -0.32 -9.17
C THR A 80 -0.65 0.83 -9.01
N VAL A 81 0.50 0.75 -9.68
CA VAL A 81 1.51 1.82 -9.69
C VAL A 81 0.92 3.11 -10.23
N LYS A 82 0.29 3.08 -11.40
CA LYS A 82 -0.32 4.27 -12.01
C LYS A 82 -1.37 4.93 -11.10
N LYS A 83 -2.21 4.11 -10.45
CA LYS A 83 -3.22 4.63 -9.50
C LYS A 83 -2.57 5.26 -8.27
N HIS A 84 -1.55 4.63 -7.71
CA HIS A 84 -0.80 5.18 -6.57
C HIS A 84 -0.13 6.52 -6.95
N LEU A 85 0.57 6.56 -8.08
CA LEU A 85 1.19 7.79 -8.59
C LEU A 85 0.17 8.90 -8.80
N ARG A 86 -1.00 8.58 -9.36
CA ARG A 86 -2.08 9.57 -9.54
C ARG A 86 -2.60 10.10 -8.20
N ALA A 87 -2.72 9.24 -7.19
CA ALA A 87 -3.09 9.68 -5.84
C ALA A 87 -2.06 10.65 -5.25
N GLN A 88 -0.77 10.33 -5.38
CA GLN A 88 0.31 11.21 -4.93
C GLN A 88 0.34 12.54 -5.70
N GLU A 89 0.09 12.51 -7.01
CA GLU A 89 0.01 13.73 -7.84
C GLU A 89 -1.12 14.66 -7.35
N ILE A 90 -2.29 14.10 -7.04
CA ILE A 90 -3.42 14.84 -6.48
C ILE A 90 -3.06 15.41 -5.09
N ALA A 91 -2.43 14.59 -4.25
CA ALA A 91 -1.98 15.00 -2.92
C ALA A 91 -1.00 16.17 -3.01
N MET A 92 -0.01 16.06 -3.89
CA MET A 92 1.01 17.10 -4.11
C MET A 92 0.39 18.42 -4.60
N ALA A 93 -0.53 18.33 -5.59
CA ALA A 93 -1.18 19.51 -6.17
C ALA A 93 -2.08 20.27 -5.17
N ASN A 94 -2.63 19.54 -4.18
CA ASN A 94 -3.53 20.10 -3.17
C ASN A 94 -2.89 20.18 -1.77
N ARG A 95 -1.61 19.86 -1.64
CA ARG A 95 -0.85 19.84 -0.37
C ARG A 95 -1.53 18.98 0.72
N LEU A 96 -2.08 17.82 0.33
CA LEU A 96 -2.74 16.91 1.25
C LEU A 96 -1.71 16.00 1.92
N PRO A 97 -1.69 15.89 3.26
CA PRO A 97 -0.95 14.83 3.94
C PRO A 97 -1.32 13.46 3.36
N CYS A 98 -0.34 12.58 3.22
CA CYS A 98 -0.57 11.22 2.74
C CYS A 98 -0.57 10.22 3.90
N ILE A 99 -1.59 9.37 3.94
CA ILE A 99 -1.66 8.25 4.89
C ILE A 99 -1.68 6.95 4.09
N TYR A 100 -0.63 6.14 4.27
CA TYR A 100 -0.45 4.85 3.62
C TYR A 100 -0.82 3.73 4.58
N LEU A 101 -1.89 2.97 4.29
CA LEU A 101 -2.27 1.78 5.05
C LEU A 101 -1.65 0.56 4.34
N VAL A 102 -0.46 0.18 4.78
CA VAL A 102 0.42 -0.74 4.03
C VAL A 102 0.17 -2.19 4.42
N ASP A 103 -0.12 -3.01 3.41
CA ASP A 103 -0.24 -4.48 3.51
C ASP A 103 0.10 -5.05 2.12
N SER A 104 1.40 -5.07 1.77
CA SER A 104 1.86 -5.27 0.39
C SER A 104 3.04 -6.23 0.29
N GLY A 105 2.93 -7.17 -0.63
CA GLY A 105 4.02 -8.06 -1.03
C GLY A 105 5.05 -7.44 -1.99
N GLY A 106 4.96 -6.13 -2.26
CA GLY A 106 5.86 -5.46 -3.21
C GLY A 106 5.39 -5.55 -4.67
N ALA A 107 6.30 -5.61 -5.63
CA ALA A 107 5.96 -5.65 -7.05
C ALA A 107 5.41 -7.02 -7.48
N ASN A 108 4.50 -7.02 -8.46
CA ASN A 108 4.09 -8.24 -9.15
C ASN A 108 5.23 -8.69 -10.08
N LEU A 109 6.02 -9.67 -9.65
CA LEU A 109 7.21 -10.13 -10.35
C LEU A 109 6.94 -10.65 -11.77
N PRO A 110 5.83 -11.33 -12.08
CA PRO A 110 5.51 -11.72 -13.47
C PRO A 110 5.39 -10.55 -14.45
N GLN A 111 5.19 -9.33 -13.95
CA GLN A 111 5.05 -8.09 -14.74
C GLN A 111 6.10 -7.04 -14.35
N GLN A 112 7.26 -7.48 -13.87
CA GLN A 112 8.31 -6.57 -13.39
C GLN A 112 8.83 -5.62 -14.47
N ASP A 113 8.83 -6.04 -15.73
CA ASP A 113 9.17 -5.23 -16.90
C ASP A 113 8.26 -4.01 -17.11
N GLU A 114 7.01 -4.09 -16.66
CA GLU A 114 6.02 -3.02 -16.70
C GLU A 114 5.91 -2.24 -15.37
N VAL A 115 6.65 -2.66 -14.33
CA VAL A 115 6.57 -2.07 -12.98
C VAL A 115 7.83 -1.30 -12.61
N PHE A 116 9.03 -1.74 -13.02
CA PHE A 116 10.30 -1.16 -12.57
C PHE A 116 11.00 -0.17 -13.51
N PRO A 117 11.07 -0.39 -14.85
CA PRO A 117 12.18 0.15 -15.63
C PRO A 117 12.05 1.62 -16.03
N ASP A 118 10.93 2.29 -15.82
CA ASP A 118 10.72 3.65 -16.31
C ASP A 118 10.50 4.67 -15.18
N ARG A 119 10.60 5.94 -15.55
CA ARG A 119 10.47 7.10 -14.66
C ARG A 119 9.18 7.09 -13.86
N ASP A 120 8.04 6.79 -14.50
CA ASP A 120 6.71 6.83 -13.88
C ASP A 120 6.24 5.41 -13.49
N HIS A 121 7.17 4.60 -13.02
CA HIS A 121 6.98 3.27 -12.48
C HIS A 121 7.13 3.23 -10.95
N PHE A 122 7.34 2.05 -10.38
CA PHE A 122 7.29 1.82 -8.94
C PHE A 122 8.23 2.73 -8.12
N GLY A 123 9.45 2.96 -8.63
CA GLY A 123 10.43 3.84 -7.99
C GLY A 123 9.97 5.30 -7.86
N ARG A 124 9.06 5.75 -8.72
CA ARG A 124 8.51 7.10 -8.67
C ARG A 124 7.68 7.35 -7.42
N ILE A 125 7.06 6.30 -6.85
CA ILE A 125 6.30 6.40 -5.59
C ILE A 125 7.22 6.94 -4.47
N PHE A 126 8.42 6.40 -4.35
CA PHE A 126 9.39 6.76 -3.31
C PHE A 126 10.00 8.15 -3.56
N TYR A 127 10.29 8.46 -4.81
CA TYR A 127 10.71 9.81 -5.19
C TYR A 127 9.65 10.86 -4.81
N ASN A 128 8.38 10.57 -5.09
CA ASN A 128 7.29 11.47 -4.74
C ASN A 128 7.15 11.63 -3.22
N GLN A 129 7.28 10.55 -2.42
CA GLN A 129 7.30 10.64 -0.95
C GLN A 129 8.40 11.59 -0.47
N ALA A 130 9.63 11.41 -0.94
CA ALA A 130 10.75 12.25 -0.57
C ALA A 130 10.53 13.72 -0.98
N ARG A 131 9.95 13.96 -2.17
CA ARG A 131 9.64 15.31 -2.64
C ARG A 131 8.53 15.97 -1.81
N MET A 132 7.46 15.25 -1.53
CA MET A 132 6.36 15.76 -0.71
C MET A 132 6.82 16.06 0.72
N SER A 133 7.62 15.18 1.32
CA SER A 133 8.23 15.43 2.63
C SER A 133 9.10 16.70 2.63
N ALA A 134 9.95 16.87 1.60
CA ALA A 134 10.76 18.07 1.44
C ALA A 134 9.95 19.37 1.24
N ASP A 135 8.72 19.25 0.76
CA ASP A 135 7.78 20.37 0.57
C ASP A 135 6.81 20.52 1.76
N ASP A 136 7.13 19.96 2.93
CA ASP A 136 6.31 19.99 4.15
C ASP A 136 4.89 19.40 3.96
N ILE A 137 4.77 18.37 3.13
CA ILE A 137 3.53 17.57 2.99
C ILE A 137 3.75 16.25 3.74
N PRO A 138 3.15 16.06 4.93
CA PRO A 138 3.42 14.90 5.78
C PRO A 138 3.13 13.56 5.10
N GLN A 139 4.04 12.62 5.29
CA GLN A 139 3.96 11.24 4.79
C GLN A 139 3.89 10.29 5.99
N ILE A 140 2.73 9.68 6.22
CA ILE A 140 2.48 8.80 7.37
C ILE A 140 2.20 7.40 6.86
N ALA A 141 2.95 6.40 7.32
CA ALA A 141 2.72 5.01 6.97
C ALA A 141 2.25 4.19 8.18
N VAL A 142 1.20 3.39 7.97
CA VAL A 142 0.70 2.44 8.95
C VAL A 142 0.83 1.03 8.39
N VAL A 143 1.75 0.26 8.95
CA VAL A 143 2.03 -1.11 8.52
C VAL A 143 1.03 -2.05 9.20
N MET A 144 0.08 -2.54 8.42
CA MET A 144 -1.08 -3.33 8.88
C MET A 144 -1.03 -4.79 8.44
N GLY A 145 0.10 -5.22 7.91
CA GLY A 145 0.32 -6.57 7.41
C GLY A 145 1.71 -6.77 6.89
N LEU A 146 1.86 -7.69 5.94
CA LEU A 146 3.14 -7.91 5.28
C LEU A 146 3.57 -6.65 4.52
N CYS A 147 4.82 -6.29 4.69
CA CYS A 147 5.43 -5.17 4.03
C CYS A 147 6.80 -5.64 3.53
N THR A 148 6.84 -6.16 2.30
CA THR A 148 8.00 -6.90 1.80
C THR A 148 8.58 -6.25 0.55
N ALA A 149 9.90 -6.34 0.39
CA ALA A 149 10.66 -5.85 -0.75
C ALA A 149 10.34 -4.37 -1.07
N GLY A 150 9.88 -4.06 -2.28
CA GLY A 150 9.47 -2.71 -2.66
C GLY A 150 8.36 -2.11 -1.80
N GLY A 151 7.46 -2.95 -1.25
CA GLY A 151 6.43 -2.51 -0.30
C GLY A 151 7.01 -1.95 1.01
N ALA A 152 8.18 -2.43 1.43
CA ALA A 152 8.87 -1.98 2.64
C ALA A 152 9.44 -0.55 2.51
N TYR A 153 9.64 -0.06 1.30
CA TYR A 153 10.11 1.31 1.07
C TYR A 153 9.07 2.36 1.44
N VAL A 154 7.78 2.06 1.30
CA VAL A 154 6.72 3.03 1.65
C VAL A 154 6.81 3.48 3.11
N PRO A 155 6.86 2.59 4.12
CA PRO A 155 7.09 3.02 5.49
C PRO A 155 8.52 3.52 5.75
N ALA A 156 9.53 2.98 5.08
CA ALA A 156 10.92 3.41 5.26
C ALA A 156 11.16 4.85 4.77
N MET A 157 10.39 5.32 3.80
CA MET A 157 10.46 6.69 3.25
C MET A 157 9.41 7.64 3.83
N ALA A 158 8.57 7.17 4.74
CA ALA A 158 7.59 8.00 5.42
C ALA A 158 8.24 8.86 6.52
N ASP A 159 7.64 10.02 6.82
CA ASP A 159 8.07 10.88 7.93
C ASP A 159 7.76 10.21 9.28
N GLU A 160 6.62 9.50 9.34
CA GLU A 160 6.18 8.76 10.51
C GLU A 160 5.75 7.35 10.12
N SER A 161 6.20 6.35 10.87
CA SER A 161 5.87 4.94 10.65
C SER A 161 5.26 4.30 11.91
N ILE A 162 4.06 3.75 11.76
CA ILE A 162 3.32 3.05 12.80
C ILE A 162 3.23 1.58 12.39
N ILE A 163 3.64 0.65 13.26
CA ILE A 163 3.54 -0.78 13.00
C ILE A 163 2.48 -1.38 13.93
N VAL A 164 1.46 -2.01 13.35
CA VAL A 164 0.41 -2.67 14.12
C VAL A 164 0.96 -3.94 14.75
N ARG A 165 0.93 -3.99 16.09
CA ARG A 165 1.44 -5.12 16.86
C ARG A 165 0.80 -6.45 16.43
N ASN A 166 1.59 -7.49 16.28
CA ASN A 166 1.18 -8.85 15.90
C ASN A 166 0.55 -8.97 14.50
N GLN A 167 0.59 -7.91 13.67
CA GLN A 167 0.09 -7.92 12.31
C GLN A 167 1.09 -7.37 11.30
N GLY A 168 1.72 -6.25 11.64
CA GLY A 168 2.64 -5.56 10.75
C GLY A 168 4.05 -6.18 10.80
N THR A 169 4.66 -6.38 9.62
CA THR A 169 6.06 -6.77 9.47
C THR A 169 6.69 -6.00 8.31
N ILE A 170 7.96 -5.64 8.47
CA ILE A 170 8.72 -4.95 7.42
C ILE A 170 9.95 -5.80 7.13
N PHE A 171 10.05 -6.35 5.90
CA PHE A 171 11.19 -7.15 5.47
C PHE A 171 11.67 -6.72 4.09
N LEU A 172 12.96 -6.77 3.88
CA LEU A 172 13.50 -6.80 2.53
C LEU A 172 13.21 -8.16 1.88
N ALA A 173 13.40 -9.24 2.66
CA ALA A 173 13.10 -10.62 2.28
C ALA A 173 12.44 -11.33 3.47
N GLY A 174 11.22 -11.83 3.28
CA GLY A 174 10.51 -12.57 4.34
C GLY A 174 11.06 -13.98 4.55
N PRO A 175 10.62 -14.70 5.60
CA PRO A 175 11.10 -16.02 5.98
C PRO A 175 11.21 -17.04 4.84
N PRO A 176 10.26 -17.14 3.89
CA PRO A 176 10.38 -18.07 2.76
C PRO A 176 11.57 -17.78 1.85
N LEU A 177 11.90 -16.51 1.64
CA LEU A 177 13.01 -16.11 0.78
C LEU A 177 14.35 -16.31 1.50
N VAL A 178 14.42 -16.04 2.80
CA VAL A 178 15.60 -16.35 3.63
C VAL A 178 15.90 -17.83 3.56
N LYS A 179 14.89 -18.70 3.75
CA LYS A 179 15.05 -20.15 3.63
C LYS A 179 15.55 -20.57 2.25
N ALA A 180 15.03 -19.95 1.19
CA ALA A 180 15.45 -20.28 -0.18
C ALA A 180 16.90 -19.84 -0.46
N ALA A 181 17.34 -18.72 0.13
CA ALA A 181 18.66 -18.15 -0.11
C ALA A 181 19.76 -18.75 0.78
N THR A 182 19.46 -19.03 2.05
CA THR A 182 20.46 -19.44 3.06
C THR A 182 20.26 -20.87 3.58
N GLY A 183 19.08 -21.46 3.37
CA GLY A 183 18.66 -22.73 3.97
C GLY A 183 18.16 -22.61 5.41
N GLU A 184 18.27 -21.44 6.03
CA GLU A 184 17.83 -21.19 7.40
C GLU A 184 16.28 -21.10 7.49
N VAL A 185 15.74 -21.68 8.56
CA VAL A 185 14.31 -21.56 8.88
C VAL A 185 14.18 -20.57 10.04
N VAL A 186 13.68 -19.41 9.74
CA VAL A 186 13.48 -18.31 10.71
C VAL A 186 12.01 -17.94 10.80
N SER A 187 11.57 -17.46 11.95
CA SER A 187 10.23 -16.87 12.09
C SER A 187 10.23 -15.39 11.69
N ALA A 188 9.04 -14.80 11.59
CA ALA A 188 8.92 -13.36 11.31
C ALA A 188 9.38 -12.51 12.50
N GLU A 189 9.38 -13.06 13.71
CA GLU A 189 9.82 -12.42 14.93
C GLU A 189 11.34 -12.44 15.11
N ASP A 190 12.03 -13.36 14.41
CA ASP A 190 13.48 -13.52 14.48
C ASP A 190 14.23 -12.72 13.40
N LEU A 191 13.48 -12.13 12.45
CA LEU A 191 14.00 -11.29 11.36
C LEU A 191 13.90 -9.81 11.71
#